data_299a24248cde57d0352198fecbf0488a
#
_entry.id   299a24248cde57d0352198fecbf0488a
#
_cell.length_a   1.000
_cell.length_b   1.000
_cell.length_c   1.000
_cell.angle_alpha   90.00
_cell.angle_beta   90.00
_cell.angle_gamma   90.00
#
_symmetry.space_group_name_H-M   'P 1'
#
loop_
_entity.id
_entity.type
_entity.pdbx_description
1 polymer ?
#
loop_
_entity_poly.entity_id
_entity_poly.type
_entity_poly.pdbx_seq_one_letter_code
_entity_poly.pdbx_strand_id
1 'polypeptide(L)'
;MKGVFIAKERDYVRNSALVFVVANIYYIVQGFAGFEITALDRVVDFMWGLGLATILLSFATLLESKTSEYGQNFKYLYYMAGILVIASTLLDLGQAMVHSNPDAYAVNTQPTFLIVAWMIISTYYLSEGVISNTYRYLMLLGGVFGLVATSADVFFGYDAFTELPEVFQFVFLIPWLGFTLGVGLGAYTAWGNRE
;
A
#
# COMPACT_ATOMS: atom_id res chain seq x y z
N MET A 1 26.56 4.29 -18.56
CA MET A 1 26.06 3.29 -17.60
C MET A 1 24.92 3.78 -16.68
N LYS A 2 24.94 5.04 -16.19
CA LYS A 2 23.85 5.57 -15.35
C LYS A 2 22.46 5.47 -16.01
N GLY A 3 22.30 5.77 -17.29
CA GLY A 3 21.00 5.75 -17.97
C GLY A 3 20.33 4.37 -18.08
N VAL A 4 21.12 3.28 -18.18
CA VAL A 4 20.60 1.91 -18.26
C VAL A 4 20.06 1.43 -16.90
N PHE A 5 20.70 1.86 -15.80
CA PHE A 5 20.24 1.54 -14.46
C PHE A 5 18.91 2.26 -14.13
N ILE A 6 18.79 3.53 -14.47
CA ILE A 6 17.56 4.32 -14.26
C ILE A 6 16.39 3.74 -15.08
N ALA A 7 16.61 3.31 -16.32
CA ALA A 7 15.57 2.70 -17.14
C ALA A 7 15.08 1.37 -16.53
N LYS A 8 15.97 0.52 -16.04
CA LYS A 8 15.59 -0.75 -15.38
C LYS A 8 14.83 -0.52 -14.08
N GLU A 9 15.27 0.44 -13.26
CA GLU A 9 14.59 0.80 -12.01
C GLU A 9 13.19 1.33 -12.29
N ARG A 10 13.05 2.20 -13.29
CA ARG A 10 11.75 2.72 -13.74
C ARG A 10 10.78 1.61 -14.11
N ASP A 11 11.21 0.69 -14.96
CA ASP A 11 10.35 -0.39 -15.45
C ASP A 11 10.00 -1.36 -14.31
N TYR A 12 10.91 -1.62 -13.39
CA TYR A 12 10.68 -2.44 -12.22
C TYR A 12 9.61 -1.84 -11.30
N VAL A 13 9.71 -0.54 -10.98
CA VAL A 13 8.73 0.15 -10.13
C VAL A 13 7.36 0.21 -10.81
N ARG A 14 7.31 0.50 -12.12
CA ARG A 14 6.06 0.52 -12.87
C ARG A 14 5.38 -0.84 -12.90
N ASN A 15 6.12 -1.90 -13.13
CA ASN A 15 5.57 -3.25 -13.11
C ASN A 15 5.07 -3.63 -11.71
N SER A 16 5.81 -3.29 -10.66
CA SER A 16 5.38 -3.52 -9.27
C SER A 16 4.12 -2.72 -8.92
N ALA A 17 4.00 -1.49 -9.40
CA ALA A 17 2.81 -0.68 -9.23
C ALA A 17 1.59 -1.29 -9.94
N LEU A 18 1.76 -1.84 -11.14
CA LEU A 18 0.69 -2.56 -11.82
C LEU A 18 0.29 -3.85 -11.08
N VAL A 19 1.26 -4.61 -10.58
CA VAL A 19 1.01 -5.80 -9.75
C VAL A 19 0.18 -5.43 -8.52
N PHE A 20 0.54 -4.35 -7.83
CA PHE A 20 -0.22 -3.82 -6.70
C PHE A 20 -1.66 -3.45 -7.08
N VAL A 21 -1.86 -2.76 -8.20
CA VAL A 21 -3.20 -2.40 -8.70
C VAL A 21 -4.03 -3.65 -9.02
N VAL A 22 -3.44 -4.63 -9.72
CA VAL A 22 -4.13 -5.89 -10.07
C VAL A 22 -4.51 -6.68 -8.83
N ALA A 23 -3.63 -6.77 -7.83
CA ALA A 23 -3.93 -7.43 -6.57
C ALA A 23 -5.11 -6.76 -5.83
N ASN A 24 -5.16 -5.43 -5.81
CA ASN A 24 -6.29 -4.72 -5.22
C ASN A 24 -7.61 -4.93 -6.00
N ILE A 25 -7.56 -4.96 -7.34
CA ILE A 25 -8.73 -5.27 -8.16
C ILE A 25 -9.25 -6.69 -7.85
N TYR A 26 -8.33 -7.65 -7.66
CA TYR A 26 -8.69 -9.00 -7.25
C TYR A 26 -9.49 -9.00 -5.96
N TYR A 27 -9.04 -8.32 -4.90
CA TYR A 27 -9.77 -8.23 -3.63
C TYR A 27 -11.14 -7.57 -3.77
N ILE A 28 -11.25 -6.53 -4.58
CA ILE A 28 -12.54 -5.88 -4.85
C ILE A 28 -13.50 -6.88 -5.51
N VAL A 29 -13.03 -7.60 -6.53
CA VAL A 29 -13.83 -8.60 -7.24
C VAL A 29 -14.21 -9.75 -6.32
N GLN A 30 -13.28 -10.24 -5.53
CA GLN A 30 -13.49 -11.29 -4.54
C GLN A 30 -14.59 -10.90 -3.53
N GLY A 31 -14.50 -9.68 -2.97
CA GLY A 31 -15.48 -9.18 -2.01
C GLY A 31 -16.88 -9.06 -2.61
N PHE A 32 -17.01 -8.66 -3.89
CA PHE A 32 -18.31 -8.60 -4.55
C PHE A 32 -18.85 -9.95 -5.00
N ALA A 33 -17.99 -10.84 -5.45
CA ALA A 33 -18.39 -12.13 -6.00
C ALA A 33 -18.55 -13.23 -4.94
N GLY A 34 -18.07 -12.99 -3.73
CA GLY A 34 -18.18 -13.91 -2.59
C GLY A 34 -17.45 -15.24 -2.81
N PHE A 35 -16.35 -15.24 -3.58
CA PHE A 35 -15.54 -16.46 -3.78
C PHE A 35 -14.24 -16.37 -2.98
N GLU A 36 -13.78 -17.52 -2.51
CA GLU A 36 -12.48 -17.66 -1.85
C GLU A 36 -11.69 -18.77 -2.54
N ILE A 37 -10.45 -18.46 -2.94
CA ILE A 37 -9.50 -19.43 -3.49
C ILE A 37 -8.22 -19.33 -2.66
N THR A 38 -8.20 -19.99 -1.53
CA THR A 38 -7.14 -19.88 -0.49
C THR A 38 -5.71 -19.87 -1.03
N ALA A 39 -5.39 -20.69 -2.02
CA ALA A 39 -4.03 -20.72 -2.59
C ALA A 39 -3.75 -19.47 -3.43
N LEU A 40 -4.73 -18.96 -4.15
CA LEU A 40 -4.60 -17.76 -4.96
C LEU A 40 -4.56 -16.52 -4.06
N ASP A 41 -5.36 -16.48 -3.01
CA ASP A 41 -5.38 -15.39 -2.04
C ASP A 41 -3.99 -15.17 -1.45
N ARG A 42 -3.31 -16.22 -1.02
CA ARG A 42 -1.93 -16.14 -0.49
C ARG A 42 -0.93 -15.59 -1.51
N VAL A 43 -1.06 -15.97 -2.77
CA VAL A 43 -0.20 -15.43 -3.84
C VAL A 43 -0.49 -13.95 -4.06
N VAL A 44 -1.76 -13.57 -4.05
CA VAL A 44 -2.18 -12.18 -4.22
C VAL A 44 -1.75 -11.33 -3.04
N ASP A 45 -1.87 -11.81 -1.79
CA ASP A 45 -1.37 -11.15 -0.58
C ASP A 45 0.13 -10.85 -0.69
N PHE A 46 0.90 -11.84 -1.09
CA PHE A 46 2.33 -11.69 -1.28
C PHE A 46 2.66 -10.66 -2.37
N MET A 47 1.98 -10.73 -3.50
CA MET A 47 2.14 -9.78 -4.62
C MET A 47 1.73 -8.37 -4.22
N TRP A 48 0.65 -8.22 -3.47
CA TRP A 48 0.17 -6.95 -2.93
C TRP A 48 1.22 -6.32 -2.01
N GLY A 49 1.72 -7.08 -1.04
CA GLY A 49 2.74 -6.62 -0.09
C GLY A 49 4.04 -6.23 -0.78
N LEU A 50 4.56 -7.04 -1.70
CA LEU A 50 5.75 -6.71 -2.48
C LEU A 50 5.55 -5.48 -3.36
N GLY A 51 4.39 -5.36 -4.00
CA GLY A 51 4.04 -4.21 -4.83
C GLY A 51 4.03 -2.92 -4.02
N LEU A 52 3.33 -2.92 -2.88
CA LEU A 52 3.27 -1.78 -1.96
C LEU A 52 4.65 -1.41 -1.40
N ALA A 53 5.42 -2.40 -0.95
CA ALA A 53 6.78 -2.17 -0.44
C ALA A 53 7.67 -1.52 -1.50
N THR A 54 7.63 -2.02 -2.73
CA THR A 54 8.41 -1.46 -3.85
C THR A 54 8.01 -0.02 -4.14
N ILE A 55 6.71 0.30 -4.10
CA ILE A 55 6.21 1.67 -4.27
C ILE A 55 6.74 2.58 -3.16
N LEU A 56 6.66 2.16 -1.89
CA LEU A 56 7.14 2.95 -0.75
C LEU A 56 8.64 3.19 -0.83
N LEU A 57 9.43 2.17 -1.14
CA LEU A 57 10.88 2.30 -1.34
C LEU A 57 11.21 3.23 -2.50
N SER A 58 10.42 3.19 -3.57
CA SER A 58 10.59 4.05 -4.74
C SER A 58 10.25 5.51 -4.45
N PHE A 59 9.29 5.78 -3.57
CA PHE A 59 8.99 7.14 -3.14
C PHE A 59 10.16 7.80 -2.41
N ALA A 60 10.95 7.04 -1.67
CA ALA A 60 12.19 7.54 -1.07
C ALA A 60 13.12 8.17 -2.13
N THR A 61 13.27 7.51 -3.28
CA THR A 61 14.10 8.01 -4.38
C THR A 61 13.40 9.09 -5.20
N LEU A 62 12.09 8.93 -5.46
CA LEU A 62 11.31 9.87 -6.26
C LEU A 62 11.23 11.25 -5.62
N LEU A 63 11.15 11.30 -4.29
CA LEU A 63 10.94 12.54 -3.53
C LEU A 63 12.25 13.16 -3.02
N GLU A 64 13.37 12.42 -3.10
CA GLU A 64 14.69 12.88 -2.62
C GLU A 64 15.12 14.21 -3.25
N SER A 65 14.81 14.44 -4.54
CA SER A 65 15.24 15.62 -5.27
C SER A 65 14.45 16.90 -4.94
N LYS A 66 13.33 16.79 -4.24
CA LYS A 66 12.39 17.91 -4.01
C LYS A 66 12.30 18.37 -2.59
N THR A 67 12.94 17.69 -1.67
CA THR A 67 12.80 17.98 -0.26
C THR A 67 14.00 18.77 0.25
N SER A 68 13.70 19.93 0.85
CA SER A 68 14.57 20.64 1.77
C SER A 68 15.11 19.71 2.88
N GLU A 69 15.85 20.22 3.84
CA GLU A 69 16.41 19.50 5.00
C GLU A 69 15.48 18.47 5.68
N TYR A 70 14.15 18.69 5.65
CA TYR A 70 13.13 17.74 6.12
C TYR A 70 13.03 16.47 5.28
N GLY A 71 13.33 16.53 4.00
CA GLY A 71 13.15 15.41 3.09
C GLY A 71 14.11 14.26 3.28
N GLN A 72 15.30 14.51 3.77
CA GLN A 72 16.25 13.44 4.08
C GLN A 72 15.72 12.52 5.20
N ASN A 73 15.03 13.08 6.19
CA ASN A 73 14.42 12.29 7.26
C ASN A 73 13.24 11.46 6.76
N PHE A 74 12.41 12.01 5.87
CA PHE A 74 11.31 11.28 5.26
C PHE A 74 11.77 10.12 4.40
N LYS A 75 12.91 10.21 3.74
CA LYS A 75 13.51 9.10 2.98
C LYS A 75 13.69 7.85 3.86
N TYR A 76 14.24 8.02 5.05
CA TYR A 76 14.42 6.90 5.99
C TYR A 76 13.09 6.32 6.47
N LEU A 77 12.07 7.16 6.65
CA LEU A 77 10.72 6.68 6.99
C LEU A 77 10.10 5.85 5.88
N TYR A 78 10.29 6.22 4.60
CA TYR A 78 9.85 5.41 3.47
C TYR A 78 10.57 4.07 3.40
N TYR A 79 11.88 4.04 3.62
CA TYR A 79 12.64 2.79 3.69
C TYR A 79 12.14 1.91 4.83
N MET A 80 11.94 2.49 6.01
CA MET A 80 11.40 1.76 7.15
C MET A 80 10.00 1.21 6.86
N ALA A 81 9.10 2.01 6.32
CA ALA A 81 7.75 1.58 5.97
C ALA A 81 7.76 0.44 4.93
N GLY A 82 8.59 0.54 3.88
CA GLY A 82 8.73 -0.51 2.88
C GLY A 82 9.27 -1.82 3.46
N ILE A 83 10.29 -1.75 4.33
CA ILE A 83 10.84 -2.92 5.02
C ILE A 83 9.80 -3.55 5.96
N LEU A 84 9.06 -2.74 6.71
CA LEU A 84 8.00 -3.22 7.59
C LEU A 84 6.88 -3.92 6.82
N VAL A 85 6.49 -3.41 5.64
CA VAL A 85 5.51 -4.08 4.77
C VAL A 85 6.03 -5.44 4.30
N ILE A 86 7.29 -5.53 3.89
CA ILE A 86 7.90 -6.83 3.51
C ILE A 86 7.87 -7.78 4.70
N ALA A 87 8.31 -7.33 5.86
CA ALA A 87 8.35 -8.16 7.07
C ALA A 87 6.95 -8.65 7.47
N SER A 88 5.95 -7.76 7.47
CA SER A 88 4.55 -8.10 7.74
C SER A 88 4.01 -9.13 6.74
N THR A 89 4.22 -8.90 5.45
CA THR A 89 3.78 -9.83 4.39
C THR A 89 4.40 -11.22 4.56
N LEU A 90 5.68 -11.30 4.92
CA LEU A 90 6.35 -12.58 5.17
C LEU A 90 5.85 -13.25 6.46
N LEU A 91 5.55 -12.48 7.49
CA LEU A 91 4.98 -12.99 8.74
C LEU A 91 3.57 -13.54 8.50
N ASP A 92 2.71 -12.81 7.81
CA ASP A 92 1.36 -13.25 7.48
C ASP A 92 1.38 -14.52 6.64
N LEU A 93 2.24 -14.58 5.61
CA LEU A 93 2.42 -15.78 4.81
C LEU A 93 2.92 -16.97 5.66
N GLY A 94 3.91 -16.74 6.53
CA GLY A 94 4.46 -17.75 7.41
C GLY A 94 3.41 -18.28 8.39
N GLN A 95 2.62 -17.43 9.00
CA GLN A 95 1.51 -17.80 9.89
C GLN A 95 0.44 -18.60 9.14
N ALA A 96 0.03 -18.17 7.97
CA ALA A 96 -0.93 -18.87 7.13
C ALA A 96 -0.45 -20.27 6.68
N MET A 97 0.86 -20.51 6.61
CA MET A 97 1.43 -21.83 6.30
C MET A 97 1.47 -22.76 7.51
N VAL A 98 1.59 -22.21 8.71
CA VAL A 98 1.74 -22.99 9.95
C VAL A 98 0.39 -23.23 10.62
N HIS A 99 -0.53 -22.28 10.53
CA HIS A 99 -1.83 -22.35 11.18
C HIS A 99 -2.94 -22.61 10.15
N SER A 100 -3.72 -23.65 10.40
CA SER A 100 -4.93 -23.93 9.60
C SER A 100 -6.11 -23.01 10.00
N ASN A 101 -6.01 -22.33 11.13
CA ASN A 101 -7.02 -21.38 11.62
C ASN A 101 -6.47 -19.95 11.52
N PRO A 102 -7.08 -19.07 10.73
CA PRO A 102 -6.67 -17.66 10.62
C PRO A 102 -6.76 -16.90 11.95
N ASP A 103 -7.67 -17.29 12.84
CA ASP A 103 -7.83 -16.65 14.17
C ASP A 103 -6.70 -16.98 15.14
N ALA A 104 -5.81 -17.91 14.80
CA ALA A 104 -4.69 -18.33 15.62
C ALA A 104 -3.39 -17.54 15.36
N TYR A 105 -3.46 -16.41 14.68
CA TYR A 105 -2.27 -15.59 14.41
C TYR A 105 -1.63 -15.08 15.71
N ALA A 106 -0.36 -15.42 15.89
CA ALA A 106 0.39 -15.03 17.09
C ALA A 106 0.89 -13.58 17.01
N VAL A 107 0.94 -12.98 15.81
CA VAL A 107 1.49 -11.64 15.55
C VAL A 107 0.47 -10.82 14.81
N ASN A 108 0.09 -9.68 15.37
CA ASN A 108 -0.76 -8.72 14.71
C ASN A 108 0.11 -7.80 13.83
N THR A 109 -0.12 -7.78 12.53
CA THR A 109 0.59 -6.94 11.55
C THR A 109 -0.07 -5.59 11.30
N GLN A 110 -1.25 -5.34 11.83
CA GLN A 110 -2.01 -4.09 11.67
C GLN A 110 -1.24 -2.81 12.04
N PRO A 111 -0.36 -2.77 13.07
CA PRO A 111 0.44 -1.59 13.34
C PRO A 111 1.32 -1.13 12.17
N THR A 112 1.74 -2.05 11.29
CA THR A 112 2.46 -1.72 10.06
C THR A 112 1.61 -0.87 9.13
N PHE A 113 0.34 -1.22 8.97
CA PHE A 113 -0.58 -0.48 8.10
C PHE A 113 -0.93 0.90 8.64
N LEU A 114 -0.89 1.10 9.95
CA LEU A 114 -0.99 2.42 10.57
C LEU A 114 0.15 3.35 10.10
N ILE A 115 1.37 2.84 10.12
CA ILE A 115 2.56 3.56 9.62
C ILE A 115 2.44 3.82 8.12
N VAL A 116 2.01 2.83 7.35
CA VAL A 116 1.80 2.95 5.90
C VAL A 116 0.77 4.03 5.58
N ALA A 117 -0.38 4.04 6.25
CA ALA A 117 -1.42 5.04 6.06
C ALA A 117 -0.89 6.45 6.32
N TRP A 118 -0.12 6.61 7.39
CA TRP A 118 0.54 7.88 7.71
C TRP A 118 1.55 8.31 6.65
N MET A 119 2.35 7.38 6.11
CA MET A 119 3.29 7.64 5.03
C MET A 119 2.57 8.04 3.73
N ILE A 120 1.42 7.43 3.42
CA ILE A 120 0.61 7.78 2.25
C ILE A 120 0.05 9.20 2.38
N ILE A 121 -0.44 9.59 3.55
CA ILE A 121 -0.86 10.98 3.81
C ILE A 121 0.32 11.94 3.63
N SER A 122 1.48 11.59 4.14
CA SER A 122 2.70 12.40 3.98
C SER A 122 3.08 12.54 2.51
N THR A 123 2.88 11.50 1.71
CA THR A 123 3.15 11.51 0.27
C THR A 123 2.29 12.55 -0.46
N TYR A 124 1.05 12.78 -0.04
CA TYR A 124 0.22 13.85 -0.58
C TYR A 124 0.93 15.20 -0.55
N TYR A 125 1.54 15.55 0.57
CA TYR A 125 2.24 16.83 0.73
C TYR A 125 3.57 16.88 0.01
N LEU A 126 4.35 15.80 0.07
CA LEU A 126 5.71 15.75 -0.46
C LEU A 126 5.76 15.60 -1.98
N SER A 127 4.72 15.07 -2.60
CA SER A 127 4.69 14.74 -4.03
C SER A 127 4.16 15.87 -4.92
N GLU A 128 4.03 17.09 -4.40
CA GLU A 128 3.58 18.23 -5.18
C GLU A 128 4.50 18.49 -6.38
N GLY A 129 3.89 18.56 -7.57
CA GLY A 129 4.60 18.71 -8.85
C GLY A 129 5.38 17.47 -9.31
N VAL A 130 5.29 16.33 -8.60
CA VAL A 130 5.84 15.03 -9.01
C VAL A 130 4.72 14.08 -9.44
N ILE A 131 3.67 14.01 -8.62
CA ILE A 131 2.48 13.20 -8.86
C ILE A 131 1.33 14.15 -9.20
N SER A 132 0.47 13.76 -10.15
CA SER A 132 -0.68 14.58 -10.51
C SER A 132 -1.60 14.82 -9.32
N ASN A 133 -2.25 15.99 -9.28
CA ASN A 133 -3.13 16.34 -8.17
C ASN A 133 -4.26 15.32 -7.96
N THR A 134 -4.79 14.73 -9.04
CA THR A 134 -5.83 13.69 -8.94
C THR A 134 -5.36 12.52 -8.08
N TYR A 135 -4.18 11.95 -8.37
CA TYR A 135 -3.65 10.84 -7.60
C TYR A 135 -3.24 11.25 -6.19
N ARG A 136 -2.75 12.47 -5.99
CA ARG A 136 -2.45 13.00 -4.65
C ARG A 136 -3.69 13.07 -3.78
N TYR A 137 -4.81 13.58 -4.29
CA TYR A 137 -6.08 13.62 -3.55
C TYR A 137 -6.62 12.23 -3.25
N LEU A 138 -6.48 11.29 -4.19
CA LEU A 138 -6.85 9.90 -3.96
C LEU A 138 -5.97 9.24 -2.88
N MET A 139 -4.67 9.53 -2.85
CA MET A 139 -3.77 9.10 -1.76
C MET A 139 -4.21 9.67 -0.42
N LEU A 140 -4.55 10.96 -0.36
CA LEU A 140 -5.02 11.59 0.88
C LEU A 140 -6.30 10.92 1.36
N LEU A 141 -7.27 10.73 0.48
CA LEU A 141 -8.52 10.05 0.79
C LEU A 141 -8.27 8.65 1.34
N GLY A 142 -7.54 7.83 0.58
CA GLY A 142 -7.23 6.46 0.98
C GLY A 142 -6.40 6.39 2.26
N GLY A 143 -5.42 7.28 2.42
CA GLY A 143 -4.58 7.36 3.61
C GLY A 143 -5.36 7.73 4.87
N VAL A 144 -6.23 8.74 4.80
CA VAL A 144 -7.06 9.17 5.96
C VAL A 144 -8.00 8.04 6.39
N PHE A 145 -8.69 7.41 5.44
CA PHE A 145 -9.57 6.29 5.78
C PHE A 145 -8.79 5.07 6.28
N GLY A 146 -7.66 4.75 5.67
CA GLY A 146 -6.78 3.69 6.14
C GLY A 146 -6.29 3.96 7.56
N LEU A 147 -5.92 5.21 7.87
CA LEU A 147 -5.51 5.63 9.20
C LEU A 147 -6.63 5.42 10.23
N VAL A 148 -7.86 5.84 9.91
CA VAL A 148 -9.01 5.68 10.79
C VAL A 148 -9.34 4.21 11.01
N ALA A 149 -9.46 3.42 9.94
CA ALA A 149 -9.80 2.00 10.02
C ALA A 149 -8.73 1.21 10.80
N THR A 150 -7.46 1.40 10.47
CA THR A 150 -6.36 0.70 11.15
C THR A 150 -6.21 1.15 12.61
N SER A 151 -6.49 2.43 12.91
CA SER A 151 -6.50 2.91 14.31
C SER A 151 -7.63 2.27 15.12
N ALA A 152 -8.80 2.09 14.51
CA ALA A 152 -9.94 1.43 15.17
C ALA A 152 -9.57 -0.02 15.54
N ASP A 153 -8.94 -0.76 14.63
CA ASP A 153 -8.49 -2.12 14.89
C ASP A 153 -7.37 -2.16 15.95
N VAL A 154 -6.30 -1.39 15.76
CA VAL A 154 -5.12 -1.43 16.66
C VAL A 154 -5.43 -1.01 18.09
N PHE A 155 -6.24 0.04 18.27
CA PHE A 155 -6.47 0.62 19.60
C PHE A 155 -7.75 0.13 20.28
N PHE A 156 -8.74 -0.31 19.51
CA PHE A 156 -10.05 -0.67 20.06
C PHE A 156 -10.44 -2.12 19.74
N GLY A 157 -9.63 -2.85 18.96
CA GLY A 157 -9.94 -4.22 18.51
C GLY A 157 -11.22 -4.26 17.65
N TYR A 158 -11.56 -3.16 16.98
CA TYR A 158 -12.74 -3.04 16.14
C TYR A 158 -12.35 -3.17 14.67
N ASP A 159 -12.66 -4.31 14.07
CA ASP A 159 -12.49 -4.49 12.64
C ASP A 159 -13.62 -3.79 11.86
N ALA A 160 -13.33 -2.56 11.42
CA ALA A 160 -14.27 -1.76 10.67
C ALA A 160 -14.72 -2.40 9.34
N PHE A 161 -13.99 -3.35 8.81
CA PHE A 161 -14.35 -4.01 7.55
C PHE A 161 -15.34 -5.15 7.75
N THR A 162 -15.25 -5.88 8.86
CA THR A 162 -16.10 -7.05 9.12
C THR A 162 -17.25 -6.76 10.08
N GLU A 163 -17.10 -5.79 10.99
CA GLU A 163 -18.09 -5.48 12.02
C GLU A 163 -19.13 -4.43 11.60
N LEU A 164 -18.87 -3.67 10.52
CA LEU A 164 -19.84 -2.72 10.01
C LEU A 164 -21.00 -3.42 9.28
N PRO A 165 -22.23 -2.90 9.38
CA PRO A 165 -23.34 -3.34 8.55
C PRO A 165 -22.95 -3.29 7.04
N GLU A 166 -23.42 -4.26 6.26
CA GLU A 166 -23.06 -4.43 4.83
C GLU A 166 -23.19 -3.14 4.01
N VAL A 167 -24.22 -2.31 4.29
CA VAL A 167 -24.42 -1.01 3.62
C VAL A 167 -23.21 -0.10 3.80
N PHE A 168 -22.56 -0.13 4.96
CA PHE A 168 -21.38 0.69 5.24
C PHE A 168 -20.08 0.08 4.71
N GLN A 169 -20.02 -1.23 4.49
CA GLN A 169 -18.87 -1.88 3.85
C GLN A 169 -18.65 -1.33 2.45
N PHE A 170 -19.70 -0.98 1.71
CA PHE A 170 -19.57 -0.30 0.41
C PHE A 170 -18.90 1.08 0.52
N VAL A 171 -19.07 1.79 1.62
CA VAL A 171 -18.41 3.09 1.84
C VAL A 171 -16.90 2.93 1.96
N PHE A 172 -16.42 1.76 2.44
CA PHE A 172 -14.99 1.46 2.51
C PHE A 172 -14.35 1.13 1.16
N LEU A 173 -15.13 0.73 0.16
CA LEU A 173 -14.62 0.55 -1.20
C LEU A 173 -14.08 1.83 -1.82
N ILE A 174 -14.68 2.98 -1.49
CA ILE A 174 -14.23 4.29 -2.02
C ILE A 174 -12.81 4.62 -1.56
N PRO A 175 -12.47 4.57 -0.25
CA PRO A 175 -11.11 4.77 0.21
C PRO A 175 -10.14 3.70 -0.31
N TRP A 176 -10.57 2.45 -0.41
CA TRP A 176 -9.76 1.38 -0.96
C TRP A 176 -9.41 1.60 -2.43
N LEU A 177 -10.38 2.03 -3.24
CA LEU A 177 -10.15 2.48 -4.60
C LEU A 177 -9.24 3.71 -4.64
N GLY A 178 -9.47 4.67 -3.75
CA GLY A 178 -8.61 5.85 -3.61
C GLY A 178 -7.17 5.46 -3.30
N PHE A 179 -6.95 4.55 -2.37
CA PHE A 179 -5.64 4.00 -2.03
C PHE A 179 -5.00 3.32 -3.24
N THR A 180 -5.71 2.42 -3.89
CA THR A 180 -5.22 1.65 -5.03
C THR A 180 -4.83 2.55 -6.21
N LEU A 181 -5.75 3.43 -6.62
CA LEU A 181 -5.55 4.31 -7.76
C LEU A 181 -4.55 5.43 -7.44
N GLY A 182 -4.64 6.02 -6.25
CA GLY A 182 -3.73 7.06 -5.81
C GLY A 182 -2.30 6.57 -5.70
N VAL A 183 -2.08 5.51 -4.96
CA VAL A 183 -0.74 4.96 -4.69
C VAL A 183 -0.21 4.21 -5.90
N GLY A 184 -0.98 3.27 -6.45
CA GLY A 184 -0.54 2.41 -7.54
C GLY A 184 -0.34 3.18 -8.85
N LEU A 185 -1.39 3.81 -9.36
CA LEU A 185 -1.30 4.55 -10.63
C LEU A 185 -0.52 5.85 -10.48
N GLY A 186 -0.53 6.47 -9.28
CA GLY A 186 0.30 7.62 -8.98
C GLY A 186 1.78 7.29 -9.11
N ALA A 187 2.24 6.18 -8.52
CA ALA A 187 3.61 5.70 -8.67
C ALA A 187 3.93 5.33 -10.12
N TYR A 188 3.04 4.59 -10.79
CA TYR A 188 3.22 4.18 -12.17
C TYR A 188 3.45 5.37 -13.11
N THR A 189 2.61 6.41 -13.00
CA THR A 189 2.69 7.60 -13.86
C THR A 189 3.87 8.49 -13.51
N ALA A 190 4.16 8.67 -12.22
CA ALA A 190 5.29 9.48 -11.77
C ALA A 190 6.64 8.91 -12.24
N TRP A 191 6.80 7.59 -12.21
CA TRP A 191 7.98 6.92 -12.73
C TRP A 191 8.00 6.83 -14.25
N GLY A 192 6.84 6.79 -14.92
CA GLY A 192 6.72 6.82 -16.36
C GLY A 192 7.20 8.13 -17.00
N ASN A 193 7.06 9.24 -16.27
CA ASN A 193 7.44 10.58 -16.72
C ASN A 193 8.89 10.98 -16.36
N ARG A 194 9.65 10.09 -15.74
CA ARG A 194 11.09 10.30 -15.48
C ARG A 194 11.90 9.94 -16.73
N GLU A 195 12.53 10.92 -17.30
CA GLU A 195 13.55 10.78 -18.36
C GLU A 195 14.93 10.43 -17.78
#